data_2c1017b033573444e916fc39e5aaa4c7
#
_entry.id   2c1017b033573444e916fc39e5aaa4c7
#
_cell.length_a   1.000
_cell.length_b   1.000
_cell.length_c   1.000
_cell.angle_alpha   90.00
_cell.angle_beta   90.00
_cell.angle_gamma   90.00
#
_symmetry.space_group_name_H-M   'P 1'
#
loop_
_entity.id
_entity.type
_entity.pdbx_description
1 polymer ?
#
loop_
_entity_poly.entity_id
_entity_poly.type
_entity_poly.pdbx_seq_one_letter_code
_entity_poly.pdbx_strand_id
1 'polypeptide(L)'
;MLGLVLALATPAAAGIRVTFSPPTLRPGDVGLVIVQGVDDGATLEGSVAGHPLEFFPYARLTAALAAVDFETRPGRYPWKIAVLDGPGEPRALSGRLVVSPRRFPVERLTLPPAMVYLDAETTRRADAEQAQLRTVFGTVTRERLWRGRFTPPIAAAGAGHGFGARRVINGRSRAAHAGLDYAAARGTPVVATNAGRVALVADFFFPGRLVVIDHGFGLHTAYFHLDQVTVAEQDLVEQGQPIGAVGATGRATGPHLHFTAGVGAARIDPAALFRLAPQD
;
A
#
# COMPACT_ATOMS: atom_id res chain seq x y z
N MET A 1 -18.35 -56.48 -35.04
CA MET A 1 -17.43 -55.39 -34.70
C MET A 1 -18.27 -54.24 -34.16
N LEU A 2 -18.35 -54.11 -32.82
CA LEU A 2 -19.03 -53.00 -32.17
C LEU A 2 -18.00 -51.89 -31.91
N GLY A 3 -18.11 -50.76 -32.59
CA GLY A 3 -17.26 -49.62 -32.38
C GLY A 3 -17.66 -48.88 -31.10
N LEU A 4 -16.73 -48.83 -30.14
CA LEU A 4 -16.87 -48.06 -28.90
C LEU A 4 -16.59 -46.58 -29.24
N VAL A 5 -17.64 -45.76 -29.28
CA VAL A 5 -17.49 -44.30 -29.39
C VAL A 5 -17.17 -43.80 -27.99
N LEU A 6 -15.89 -43.48 -27.74
CA LEU A 6 -15.48 -42.72 -26.55
C LEU A 6 -15.99 -41.28 -26.71
N ALA A 7 -17.04 -40.94 -25.98
CA ALA A 7 -17.43 -39.55 -25.79
C ALA A 7 -16.36 -38.86 -24.91
N LEU A 8 -15.53 -38.01 -25.51
CA LEU A 8 -14.69 -37.11 -24.77
C LEU A 8 -15.59 -36.12 -24.03
N ALA A 9 -15.71 -36.30 -22.72
CA ALA A 9 -16.34 -35.30 -21.87
C ALA A 9 -15.51 -34.00 -21.94
N THR A 10 -16.05 -32.98 -22.59
CA THR A 10 -15.52 -31.62 -22.49
C THR A 10 -15.56 -31.24 -21.01
N PRO A 11 -14.43 -30.73 -20.41
CA PRO A 11 -14.47 -30.22 -19.06
C PRO A 11 -15.51 -29.10 -19.00
N ALA A 12 -16.46 -29.23 -18.10
CA ALA A 12 -17.41 -28.14 -17.81
C ALA A 12 -16.60 -26.89 -17.53
N ALA A 13 -16.81 -25.81 -18.31
CA ALA A 13 -16.15 -24.55 -18.11
C ALA A 13 -16.41 -24.11 -16.65
N ALA A 14 -15.39 -24.17 -15.82
CA ALA A 14 -15.48 -23.70 -14.45
C ALA A 14 -15.81 -22.20 -14.52
N GLY A 15 -16.98 -21.82 -13.97
CA GLY A 15 -17.42 -20.43 -14.00
C GLY A 15 -16.38 -19.50 -13.34
N ILE A 16 -16.29 -18.27 -13.80
CA ILE A 16 -15.39 -17.27 -13.20
C ILE A 16 -15.76 -17.09 -11.73
N ARG A 17 -14.77 -17.16 -10.86
CA ARG A 17 -14.90 -16.96 -9.43
C ARG A 17 -14.04 -15.79 -8.97
N VAL A 18 -14.64 -14.88 -8.21
CA VAL A 18 -13.94 -13.76 -7.56
C VAL A 18 -13.93 -13.99 -6.05
N THR A 19 -12.75 -13.95 -5.45
CA THR A 19 -12.57 -14.12 -4.00
C THR A 19 -11.71 -12.99 -3.45
N PHE A 20 -11.96 -12.61 -2.19
CA PHE A 20 -11.12 -11.66 -1.44
C PHE A 20 -10.32 -12.43 -0.39
N SER A 21 -9.05 -12.11 -0.26
CA SER A 21 -8.17 -12.69 0.75
C SER A 21 -7.46 -11.58 1.54
N PRO A 22 -7.85 -11.33 2.79
CA PRO A 22 -8.94 -11.97 3.54
C PRO A 22 -10.34 -11.59 3.01
N PRO A 23 -11.40 -12.38 3.34
CA PRO A 23 -12.75 -12.13 2.82
C PRO A 23 -13.42 -10.87 3.37
N THR A 24 -12.88 -10.31 4.43
CA THR A 24 -13.32 -9.07 5.08
C THR A 24 -12.10 -8.22 5.37
N LEU A 25 -12.17 -6.95 5.03
CA LEU A 25 -11.13 -5.96 5.32
C LEU A 25 -11.59 -4.99 6.42
N ARG A 26 -10.66 -4.28 7.02
CA ARG A 26 -10.88 -3.20 7.98
C ARG A 26 -10.24 -1.91 7.47
N PRO A 27 -10.60 -0.75 7.97
CA PRO A 27 -9.90 0.50 7.67
C PRO A 27 -8.38 0.36 7.86
N GLY A 28 -7.61 0.65 6.81
CA GLY A 28 -6.17 0.47 6.75
C GLY A 28 -5.70 -0.91 6.27
N ASP A 29 -6.57 -1.87 6.05
CA ASP A 29 -6.15 -3.17 5.53
C ASP A 29 -5.92 -3.13 4.01
N VAL A 30 -5.03 -4.01 3.55
CA VAL A 30 -4.86 -4.41 2.16
C VAL A 30 -5.01 -5.93 2.06
N GLY A 31 -5.63 -6.39 0.99
CA GLY A 31 -5.80 -7.80 0.67
C GLY A 31 -5.73 -8.02 -0.84
N LEU A 32 -5.96 -9.25 -1.25
CA LEU A 32 -6.00 -9.63 -2.65
C LEU A 32 -7.44 -9.83 -3.12
N VAL A 33 -7.77 -9.32 -4.30
CA VAL A 33 -8.88 -9.82 -5.13
C VAL A 33 -8.28 -10.88 -6.04
N ILE A 34 -8.77 -12.10 -5.98
CA ILE A 34 -8.29 -13.23 -6.78
C ILE A 34 -9.40 -13.64 -7.75
N VAL A 35 -9.08 -13.68 -9.03
CA VAL A 35 -9.99 -14.10 -10.11
C VAL A 35 -9.51 -15.44 -10.66
N GLN A 36 -10.40 -16.41 -10.66
CA GLN A 36 -10.18 -17.78 -11.14
C GLN A 36 -11.10 -18.10 -12.31
N GLY A 37 -10.72 -19.03 -13.18
CA GLY A 37 -11.54 -19.48 -14.31
C GLY A 37 -11.59 -18.47 -15.44
N VAL A 38 -10.53 -17.68 -15.61
CA VAL A 38 -10.30 -16.83 -16.78
C VAL A 38 -9.24 -17.46 -17.67
N ASP A 39 -9.35 -17.25 -18.97
CA ASP A 39 -8.41 -17.76 -19.94
C ASP A 39 -7.07 -17.00 -19.90
N ASP A 40 -5.98 -17.66 -20.31
CA ASP A 40 -4.69 -17.03 -20.47
C ASP A 40 -4.80 -15.89 -21.52
N GLY A 41 -4.40 -14.67 -21.12
CA GLY A 41 -4.51 -13.49 -21.98
C GLY A 41 -5.82 -12.70 -21.86
N ALA A 42 -6.76 -13.12 -21.01
CA ALA A 42 -7.94 -12.30 -20.71
C ALA A 42 -7.54 -10.94 -20.12
N THR A 43 -8.22 -9.89 -20.58
CA THR A 43 -8.09 -8.56 -20.01
C THR A 43 -9.14 -8.36 -18.90
N LEU A 44 -8.69 -7.91 -17.73
CA LEU A 44 -9.56 -7.63 -16.60
C LEU A 44 -9.55 -6.13 -16.29
N GLU A 45 -10.74 -5.58 -16.12
CA GLU A 45 -10.96 -4.25 -15.58
C GLU A 45 -11.86 -4.35 -14.35
N GLY A 46 -11.61 -3.53 -13.35
CA GLY A 46 -12.44 -3.62 -12.15
C GLY A 46 -12.24 -2.47 -11.18
N SER A 47 -13.11 -2.44 -10.19
CA SER A 47 -13.03 -1.47 -9.10
C SER A 47 -13.62 -2.05 -7.81
N VAL A 48 -13.12 -1.54 -6.67
CA VAL A 48 -13.68 -1.75 -5.34
C VAL A 48 -13.95 -0.40 -4.72
N ALA A 49 -15.17 -0.16 -4.24
CA ALA A 49 -15.60 1.13 -3.66
C ALA A 49 -15.32 2.34 -4.58
N GLY A 50 -15.35 2.14 -5.91
CA GLY A 50 -15.04 3.17 -6.91
C GLY A 50 -13.55 3.37 -7.21
N HIS A 51 -12.64 2.70 -6.49
CA HIS A 51 -11.20 2.73 -6.78
C HIS A 51 -10.84 1.65 -7.80
N PRO A 52 -10.07 1.96 -8.85
CA PRO A 52 -9.67 0.99 -9.85
C PRO A 52 -8.80 -0.11 -9.25
N LEU A 53 -8.89 -1.31 -9.82
CA LEU A 53 -8.05 -2.45 -9.52
C LEU A 53 -7.04 -2.65 -10.64
N GLU A 54 -5.78 -2.71 -10.29
CA GLU A 54 -4.70 -3.04 -11.22
C GLU A 54 -4.40 -4.54 -11.10
N PHE A 55 -4.75 -5.29 -12.16
CA PHE A 55 -4.61 -6.75 -12.16
C PHE A 55 -3.22 -7.20 -12.60
N PHE A 56 -2.71 -8.25 -11.96
CA PHE A 56 -1.40 -8.84 -12.23
C PHE A 56 -1.45 -10.38 -12.17
N PRO A 57 -0.51 -11.07 -12.83
CA PRO A 57 -0.37 -12.51 -12.69
C PRO A 57 -0.06 -12.93 -11.25
N TYR A 58 -0.76 -13.94 -10.74
CA TYR A 58 -0.63 -14.46 -9.38
C TYR A 58 -0.62 -15.99 -9.42
N ALA A 59 0.56 -16.60 -9.44
CA ALA A 59 0.74 -18.01 -9.76
C ALA A 59 0.02 -18.35 -11.10
N ARG A 60 -0.96 -19.26 -11.08
CA ARG A 60 -1.79 -19.59 -12.26
C ARG A 60 -3.12 -18.82 -12.30
N LEU A 61 -3.22 -17.74 -11.54
CA LEU A 61 -4.43 -16.95 -11.37
C LEU A 61 -4.14 -15.49 -11.72
N THR A 62 -5.17 -14.68 -11.69
CA THR A 62 -5.06 -13.23 -11.80
C THR A 62 -5.50 -12.61 -10.48
N ALA A 63 -4.74 -11.63 -9.98
CA ALA A 63 -5.08 -10.94 -8.75
C ALA A 63 -4.92 -9.42 -8.90
N ALA A 64 -5.50 -8.69 -7.95
CA ALA A 64 -5.27 -7.27 -7.76
C ALA A 64 -5.20 -6.94 -6.26
N LEU A 65 -4.55 -5.84 -5.91
CA LEU A 65 -4.55 -5.34 -4.54
C LEU A 65 -5.88 -4.61 -4.25
N ALA A 66 -6.60 -5.07 -3.23
CA ALA A 66 -7.76 -4.37 -2.69
C ALA A 66 -7.35 -3.66 -1.40
N ALA A 67 -7.21 -2.36 -1.45
CA ALA A 67 -6.85 -1.54 -0.30
C ALA A 67 -8.08 -0.79 0.23
N VAL A 68 -8.16 -0.65 1.55
CA VAL A 68 -9.16 0.16 2.25
C VAL A 68 -8.44 1.28 2.98
N ASP A 69 -8.63 2.53 2.54
CA ASP A 69 -8.06 3.67 3.25
C ASP A 69 -8.49 3.67 4.73
N PHE A 70 -7.59 4.04 5.62
CA PHE A 70 -7.84 3.93 7.06
C PHE A 70 -8.95 4.87 7.58
N GLU A 71 -9.35 5.88 6.81
CA GLU A 71 -10.50 6.74 7.13
C GLU A 71 -11.82 6.21 6.56
N THR A 72 -11.79 5.09 5.83
CA THR A 72 -13.00 4.46 5.31
C THR A 72 -13.93 4.03 6.45
N ARG A 73 -15.21 4.37 6.34
CA ARG A 73 -16.21 3.95 7.33
C ARG A 73 -16.52 2.46 7.19
N PRO A 74 -16.81 1.75 8.29
CA PRO A 74 -17.33 0.38 8.20
C PRO A 74 -18.59 0.31 7.37
N GLY A 75 -18.73 -0.78 6.55
CA GLY A 75 -19.89 -0.91 5.65
C GLY A 75 -19.72 -2.00 4.62
N ARG A 76 -20.62 -1.99 3.64
CA ARG A 76 -20.59 -2.89 2.47
C ARG A 76 -20.32 -2.07 1.21
N TYR A 77 -19.20 -2.31 0.58
CA TYR A 77 -18.74 -1.56 -0.58
C TYR A 77 -18.90 -2.36 -1.87
N PRO A 78 -19.46 -1.77 -2.93
CA PRO A 78 -19.60 -2.47 -4.20
C PRO A 78 -18.24 -2.73 -4.82
N TRP A 79 -18.10 -3.91 -5.44
CA TRP A 79 -17.03 -4.19 -6.39
C TRP A 79 -17.62 -4.61 -7.72
N LYS A 80 -16.91 -4.34 -8.81
CA LYS A 80 -17.24 -4.73 -10.17
C LYS A 80 -15.97 -5.19 -10.87
N ILE A 81 -16.08 -6.26 -11.64
CA ILE A 81 -15.00 -6.78 -12.49
C ILE A 81 -15.62 -7.14 -13.83
N ALA A 82 -15.02 -6.65 -14.90
CA ALA A 82 -15.31 -7.05 -16.28
C ALA A 82 -14.16 -7.91 -16.79
N VAL A 83 -14.46 -9.03 -17.41
CA VAL A 83 -13.51 -9.98 -18.00
C VAL A 83 -13.76 -10.04 -19.49
N LEU A 84 -12.73 -9.68 -20.27
CA LEU A 84 -12.69 -9.81 -21.72
C LEU A 84 -11.78 -10.99 -22.07
N ASP A 85 -12.38 -12.10 -22.47
CA ASP A 85 -11.69 -13.36 -22.77
C ASP A 85 -12.00 -13.91 -24.16
N GLY A 86 -12.16 -13.01 -25.15
CA GLY A 86 -12.42 -13.32 -26.55
C GLY A 86 -13.22 -12.24 -27.26
N PRO A 87 -13.61 -12.49 -28.52
CA PRO A 87 -14.47 -11.59 -29.26
C PRO A 87 -15.91 -11.67 -28.72
N GLY A 88 -16.36 -10.69 -27.97
CA GLY A 88 -17.71 -10.65 -27.41
C GLY A 88 -17.86 -9.56 -26.37
N GLU A 89 -19.06 -9.50 -25.76
CA GLU A 89 -19.32 -8.58 -24.66
C GLU A 89 -18.55 -9.03 -23.39
N PRO A 90 -18.00 -8.06 -22.62
CA PRO A 90 -17.33 -8.39 -21.36
C PRO A 90 -18.25 -9.13 -20.39
N ARG A 91 -17.74 -10.18 -19.78
CA ARG A 91 -18.46 -10.85 -18.69
C ARG A 91 -18.35 -10.03 -17.42
N ALA A 92 -19.45 -9.42 -16.99
CA ALA A 92 -19.50 -8.55 -15.81
C ALA A 92 -19.84 -9.33 -14.54
N LEU A 93 -19.00 -9.21 -13.53
CA LEU A 93 -19.19 -9.75 -12.18
C LEU A 93 -19.28 -8.60 -11.19
N SER A 94 -20.10 -8.76 -10.16
CA SER A 94 -20.23 -7.76 -9.11
C SER A 94 -20.59 -8.38 -7.77
N GLY A 95 -20.35 -7.63 -6.72
CA GLY A 95 -20.69 -8.05 -5.37
C GLY A 95 -20.38 -6.95 -4.36
N ARG A 96 -20.23 -7.36 -3.12
CA ARG A 96 -19.94 -6.42 -2.02
C ARG A 96 -18.78 -6.92 -1.16
N LEU A 97 -17.80 -6.05 -0.94
CA LEU A 97 -16.76 -6.23 0.06
C LEU A 97 -17.27 -5.73 1.40
N VAL A 98 -17.08 -6.50 2.45
CA VAL A 98 -17.39 -6.10 3.82
C VAL A 98 -16.17 -5.41 4.43
N VAL A 99 -16.35 -4.17 4.90
CA VAL A 99 -15.35 -3.45 5.70
C VAL A 99 -15.83 -3.45 7.14
N SER A 100 -15.17 -4.23 7.98
CA SER A 100 -15.47 -4.38 9.42
C SER A 100 -14.94 -3.20 10.23
N PRO A 101 -15.51 -2.90 11.40
CA PRO A 101 -15.03 -1.84 12.25
C PRO A 101 -13.59 -2.04 12.72
N ARG A 102 -12.83 -0.93 12.77
CA ARG A 102 -11.53 -0.82 13.43
C ARG A 102 -11.53 0.42 14.30
N ARG A 103 -11.02 0.31 15.52
CA ARG A 103 -10.85 1.46 16.44
C ARG A 103 -9.40 1.91 16.39
N PHE A 104 -9.22 3.23 16.30
CA PHE A 104 -7.93 3.88 16.38
C PHE A 104 -7.83 4.68 17.67
N PRO A 105 -6.67 4.70 18.34
CA PRO A 105 -6.48 5.47 19.56
C PRO A 105 -6.52 6.97 19.27
N VAL A 106 -6.72 7.76 20.33
CA VAL A 106 -6.53 9.22 20.31
C VAL A 106 -5.22 9.53 21.01
N GLU A 107 -4.30 10.15 20.27
CA GLU A 107 -3.01 10.62 20.76
C GLU A 107 -3.08 12.13 21.01
N ARG A 108 -2.73 12.54 22.23
CA ARG A 108 -2.68 13.95 22.61
C ARG A 108 -1.23 14.35 22.79
N LEU A 109 -0.81 15.34 21.99
CA LEU A 109 0.57 15.82 21.96
C LEU A 109 0.60 17.31 22.29
N THR A 110 1.65 17.72 23.00
CA THR A 110 2.02 19.13 23.16
C THR A 110 3.32 19.36 22.44
N LEU A 111 3.29 20.21 21.43
CA LEU A 111 4.46 20.56 20.61
C LEU A 111 4.75 22.05 20.72
N PRO A 112 6.03 22.47 20.55
CA PRO A 112 6.37 23.87 20.43
C PRO A 112 5.52 24.59 19.38
N PRO A 113 5.06 25.83 19.62
CA PRO A 113 4.21 26.57 18.69
C PRO A 113 4.78 26.64 17.25
N ALA A 114 6.08 26.82 17.09
CA ALA A 114 6.75 26.85 15.79
C ALA A 114 6.61 25.56 14.97
N MET A 115 6.38 24.42 15.61
CA MET A 115 6.12 23.14 14.93
C MET A 115 4.66 22.96 14.51
N VAL A 116 3.76 23.82 15.00
CA VAL A 116 2.31 23.66 14.85
C VAL A 116 1.67 24.78 14.04
N TYR A 117 2.15 26.01 14.26
CA TYR A 117 1.64 27.21 13.59
C TYR A 117 2.69 27.69 12.58
N LEU A 118 2.41 27.39 11.32
CA LEU A 118 3.28 27.73 10.21
C LEU A 118 2.93 29.12 9.68
N ASP A 119 3.91 29.85 9.22
CA ASP A 119 3.70 31.04 8.41
C ASP A 119 3.18 30.68 7.00
N ALA A 120 2.83 31.69 6.22
CA ALA A 120 2.24 31.48 4.90
C ALA A 120 3.23 30.86 3.90
N GLU A 121 4.53 31.13 4.02
CA GLU A 121 5.56 30.58 3.14
C GLU A 121 5.77 29.08 3.43
N THR A 122 6.00 28.75 4.69
CA THR A 122 6.15 27.36 5.15
C THR A 122 4.90 26.52 4.85
N THR A 123 3.70 27.12 4.99
CA THR A 123 2.45 26.44 4.62
C THR A 123 2.42 26.10 3.13
N ARG A 124 2.72 27.08 2.25
CA ARG A 124 2.76 26.83 0.80
C ARG A 124 3.78 25.76 0.43
N ARG A 125 4.97 25.79 1.05
CA ARG A 125 6.00 24.76 0.86
C ARG A 125 5.47 23.38 1.25
N ALA A 126 4.93 23.24 2.44
CA ALA A 126 4.40 21.95 2.94
C ALA A 126 3.25 21.42 2.09
N ASP A 127 2.36 22.29 1.58
CA ASP A 127 1.25 21.91 0.70
C ASP A 127 1.75 21.41 -0.67
N ALA A 128 2.76 22.07 -1.24
CA ALA A 128 3.39 21.67 -2.50
C ALA A 128 4.10 20.29 -2.36
N GLU A 129 4.87 20.11 -1.28
CA GLU A 129 5.57 18.86 -0.97
C GLU A 129 4.58 17.70 -0.75
N GLN A 130 3.47 17.97 -0.06
CA GLN A 130 2.42 16.97 0.12
C GLN A 130 1.71 16.65 -1.21
N ALA A 131 1.53 17.63 -2.11
CA ALA A 131 0.99 17.39 -3.44
C ALA A 131 1.94 16.50 -4.26
N GLN A 132 3.25 16.72 -4.19
CA GLN A 132 4.26 15.87 -4.84
C GLN A 132 4.20 14.42 -4.31
N LEU A 133 4.12 14.22 -2.99
CA LEU A 133 3.94 12.88 -2.41
C LEU A 133 2.66 12.21 -2.93
N ARG A 134 1.53 12.92 -2.97
CA ARG A 134 0.28 12.37 -3.53
C ARG A 134 0.43 11.98 -4.98
N THR A 135 1.14 12.76 -5.79
CA THR A 135 1.41 12.43 -7.19
C THR A 135 2.22 11.14 -7.29
N VAL A 136 3.30 10.99 -6.51
CA VAL A 136 4.14 9.79 -6.49
C VAL A 136 3.32 8.56 -6.08
N PHE A 137 2.57 8.64 -4.98
CA PHE A 137 1.70 7.53 -4.54
C PHE A 137 0.57 7.21 -5.53
N GLY A 138 0.16 8.17 -6.35
CA GLY A 138 -0.84 7.98 -7.40
C GLY A 138 -0.31 7.33 -8.68
N THR A 139 1.01 7.14 -8.82
CA THR A 139 1.58 6.47 -9.99
C THR A 139 1.27 4.97 -10.00
N VAL A 140 1.13 4.40 -11.20
CA VAL A 140 0.89 2.98 -11.39
C VAL A 140 1.88 2.43 -12.40
N THR A 141 2.90 1.75 -11.90
CA THR A 141 3.81 0.96 -12.72
C THR A 141 3.19 -0.42 -12.93
N ARG A 142 2.92 -0.80 -14.18
CA ARG A 142 2.29 -2.10 -14.52
C ARG A 142 3.33 -3.23 -14.60
N GLU A 143 4.16 -3.28 -13.58
CA GLU A 143 5.17 -4.30 -13.38
C GLU A 143 5.20 -4.66 -11.90
N ARG A 144 5.17 -5.94 -11.56
CA ARG A 144 5.31 -6.38 -10.18
C ARG A 144 6.79 -6.48 -9.84
N LEU A 145 7.26 -5.56 -9.03
CA LEU A 145 8.66 -5.51 -8.60
C LEU A 145 8.88 -6.29 -7.29
N TRP A 146 7.86 -6.36 -6.40
CA TRP A 146 7.98 -7.11 -5.14
C TRP A 146 7.93 -8.62 -5.36
N ARG A 147 8.58 -9.37 -4.47
CA ARG A 147 8.59 -10.84 -4.42
C ARG A 147 8.38 -11.32 -2.99
N GLY A 148 7.68 -12.45 -2.84
CA GLY A 148 7.46 -13.03 -1.52
C GLY A 148 6.79 -12.09 -0.52
N ARG A 149 7.15 -12.20 0.75
CA ARG A 149 6.58 -11.40 1.85
C ARG A 149 7.35 -10.11 2.04
N PHE A 150 6.63 -9.05 2.39
CA PHE A 150 7.24 -7.82 2.90
C PHE A 150 7.82 -8.06 4.30
N THR A 151 8.93 -7.40 4.61
CA THR A 151 9.62 -7.46 5.91
C THR A 151 9.68 -6.07 6.55
N PRO A 152 9.76 -5.97 7.90
CA PRO A 152 9.93 -4.68 8.56
C PRO A 152 11.19 -3.93 8.09
N PRO A 153 11.15 -2.59 8.01
CA PRO A 153 12.26 -1.77 7.54
C PRO A 153 13.43 -1.67 8.53
N ILE A 154 13.20 -2.08 9.78
CA ILE A 154 14.23 -2.17 10.85
C ILE A 154 14.04 -3.51 11.54
N ALA A 155 14.94 -4.45 11.30
CA ALA A 155 14.81 -5.83 11.77
C ALA A 155 14.76 -5.97 13.30
N ALA A 156 15.48 -5.13 14.04
CA ALA A 156 15.61 -5.21 15.49
C ALA A 156 14.62 -4.34 16.28
N ALA A 157 13.78 -3.54 15.62
CA ALA A 157 12.95 -2.54 16.30
C ALA A 157 11.58 -3.04 16.76
N GLY A 158 11.30 -4.34 16.65
CA GLY A 158 9.98 -4.91 16.99
C GLY A 158 8.87 -4.44 16.03
N ALA A 159 7.62 -4.48 16.48
CA ALA A 159 6.49 -3.97 15.73
C ALA A 159 6.44 -2.44 15.84
N GLY A 160 6.36 -1.74 14.71
CA GLY A 160 6.06 -0.31 14.69
C GLY A 160 4.69 -0.01 15.33
N HIS A 161 4.46 1.24 15.72
CA HIS A 161 3.24 1.63 16.44
C HIS A 161 2.63 2.93 15.87
N GLY A 162 1.43 3.25 16.33
CA GLY A 162 0.80 4.55 16.11
C GLY A 162 -0.09 4.66 14.87
N PHE A 163 -0.12 3.69 13.95
CA PHE A 163 -0.96 3.78 12.76
C PHE A 163 -2.42 4.07 13.08
N GLY A 164 -2.99 5.05 12.36
CA GLY A 164 -4.39 5.47 12.49
C GLY A 164 -4.69 6.30 13.75
N ALA A 165 -3.71 6.56 14.62
CA ALA A 165 -3.92 7.36 15.83
C ALA A 165 -4.44 8.76 15.45
N ARG A 166 -5.59 9.14 16.02
CA ARG A 166 -6.18 10.47 15.85
C ARG A 166 -5.41 11.47 16.69
N ARG A 167 -4.68 12.36 16.05
CA ARG A 167 -3.81 13.32 16.73
C ARG A 167 -4.56 14.58 17.16
N VAL A 168 -4.44 14.92 18.42
CA VAL A 168 -4.85 16.21 18.98
C VAL A 168 -3.58 16.92 19.45
N ILE A 169 -3.14 17.93 18.71
CA ILE A 169 -1.91 18.67 18.98
C ILE A 169 -2.28 20.06 19.52
N ASN A 170 -1.78 20.40 20.72
CA ASN A 170 -2.10 21.64 21.41
C ASN A 170 -3.61 21.91 21.48
N GLY A 171 -4.40 20.88 21.80
CA GLY A 171 -5.86 20.94 21.89
C GLY A 171 -6.61 21.00 20.56
N ARG A 172 -5.93 20.98 19.42
CA ARG A 172 -6.55 21.03 18.08
C ARG A 172 -6.42 19.69 17.36
N SER A 173 -7.51 19.26 16.73
CA SER A 173 -7.52 18.06 15.87
C SER A 173 -6.58 18.26 14.68
N ARG A 174 -5.77 17.26 14.37
CA ARG A 174 -4.83 17.23 13.25
C ARG A 174 -5.05 15.97 12.43
N ALA A 175 -4.38 15.89 11.27
CA ALA A 175 -4.38 14.67 10.46
C ALA A 175 -3.94 13.47 11.33
N ALA A 176 -4.63 12.34 11.15
CA ALA A 176 -4.29 11.13 11.84
C ALA A 176 -2.92 10.60 11.38
N HIS A 177 -2.31 9.75 12.19
CA HIS A 177 -1.02 9.13 11.93
C HIS A 177 -1.14 8.08 10.82
N ALA A 178 -0.64 8.35 9.62
CA ALA A 178 -0.82 7.49 8.45
C ALA A 178 0.30 6.45 8.27
N GLY A 179 1.10 6.18 9.29
CA GLY A 179 2.22 5.23 9.23
C GLY A 179 2.50 4.56 10.58
N LEU A 180 3.57 3.79 10.61
CA LEU A 180 4.13 3.19 11.82
C LEU A 180 5.39 3.94 12.21
N ASP A 181 5.52 4.25 13.50
CA ASP A 181 6.76 4.78 14.06
C ASP A 181 7.58 3.64 14.67
N TYR A 182 8.83 3.54 14.26
CA TYR A 182 9.83 2.60 14.79
C TYR A 182 10.84 3.40 15.62
N ALA A 183 10.76 3.28 16.94
CA ALA A 183 11.75 3.87 17.84
C ALA A 183 13.10 3.16 17.64
N ALA A 184 14.10 3.90 17.20
CA ALA A 184 15.45 3.38 16.99
C ALA A 184 16.48 4.51 17.14
N ALA A 185 17.70 4.16 17.51
CA ALA A 185 18.78 5.13 17.64
C ALA A 185 19.13 5.78 16.29
N ARG A 186 19.54 7.03 16.32
CA ARG A 186 20.08 7.72 15.15
C ARG A 186 21.21 6.91 14.52
N GLY A 187 21.23 6.77 13.20
CA GLY A 187 22.21 5.97 12.48
C GLY A 187 21.85 4.50 12.34
N THR A 188 20.75 4.00 12.97
CA THR A 188 20.27 2.63 12.75
C THR A 188 19.97 2.42 11.27
N PRO A 189 20.49 1.35 10.62
CA PRO A 189 20.20 1.08 9.22
C PRO A 189 18.71 0.90 8.95
N VAL A 190 18.23 1.52 7.87
CA VAL A 190 16.87 1.35 7.32
C VAL A 190 17.00 0.61 6.01
N VAL A 191 16.22 -0.46 5.86
CA VAL A 191 16.26 -1.33 4.67
C VAL A 191 14.95 -1.27 3.89
N ALA A 192 15.02 -1.54 2.57
CA ALA A 192 13.85 -1.72 1.73
C ALA A 192 13.02 -2.93 2.19
N THR A 193 11.73 -2.74 2.41
CA THR A 193 10.81 -3.79 2.91
C THR A 193 10.53 -4.88 1.88
N ASN A 194 10.74 -4.58 0.62
CA ASN A 194 10.73 -5.51 -0.51
C ASN A 194 11.45 -4.87 -1.71
N ALA A 195 11.66 -5.64 -2.78
CA ALA A 195 12.21 -5.12 -4.03
C ALA A 195 11.27 -4.07 -4.65
N GLY A 196 11.88 -3.10 -5.35
CA GLY A 196 11.14 -2.00 -5.97
C GLY A 196 12.08 -1.01 -6.67
N ARG A 197 11.49 0.07 -7.15
CA ARG A 197 12.21 1.20 -7.75
C ARG A 197 12.07 2.42 -6.85
N VAL A 198 13.16 3.11 -6.58
CA VAL A 198 13.12 4.37 -5.85
C VAL A 198 12.38 5.42 -6.70
N ALA A 199 11.20 5.82 -6.23
CA ALA A 199 10.32 6.75 -6.93
C ALA A 199 10.56 8.21 -6.53
N LEU A 200 11.10 8.45 -5.33
CA LEU A 200 11.41 9.79 -4.84
C LEU A 200 12.50 9.73 -3.77
N VAL A 201 13.45 10.67 -3.84
CA VAL A 201 14.37 11.03 -2.78
C VAL A 201 14.25 12.53 -2.58
N ALA A 202 13.92 12.98 -1.36
CA ALA A 202 13.69 14.39 -1.09
C ALA A 202 14.04 14.78 0.36
N ASP A 203 14.04 16.10 0.63
CA ASP A 203 14.09 16.66 1.98
C ASP A 203 12.93 17.67 2.13
N PHE A 204 11.87 17.22 2.79
CA PHE A 204 10.61 17.92 2.93
C PHE A 204 10.42 18.48 4.34
N PHE A 205 9.60 19.51 4.46
CA PHE A 205 9.38 20.21 5.73
C PHE A 205 8.88 19.27 6.84
N PHE A 206 7.83 18.49 6.59
CA PHE A 206 7.29 17.56 7.58
C PHE A 206 8.01 16.22 7.62
N PRO A 207 8.17 15.51 6.50
CA PRO A 207 8.82 14.19 6.50
C PRO A 207 10.34 14.25 6.75
N GLY A 208 10.98 15.41 6.57
CA GLY A 208 12.44 15.51 6.51
C GLY A 208 13.00 14.74 5.31
N ARG A 209 14.20 14.20 5.44
CA ARG A 209 14.79 13.36 4.41
C ARG A 209 14.00 12.07 4.29
N LEU A 210 13.65 11.74 3.06
CA LEU A 210 12.76 10.62 2.77
C LEU A 210 13.17 9.86 1.52
N VAL A 211 12.74 8.60 1.48
CA VAL A 211 12.77 7.73 0.31
C VAL A 211 11.36 7.19 0.10
N VAL A 212 10.88 7.18 -1.15
CA VAL A 212 9.68 6.44 -1.56
C VAL A 212 10.09 5.35 -2.53
N ILE A 213 9.59 4.13 -2.32
CA ILE A 213 9.81 2.98 -3.19
C ILE A 213 8.48 2.60 -3.83
N ASP A 214 8.46 2.55 -5.16
CA ASP A 214 7.41 1.96 -5.97
C ASP A 214 7.68 0.46 -6.12
N HIS A 215 6.73 -0.36 -5.67
CA HIS A 215 6.79 -1.80 -5.80
C HIS A 215 6.01 -2.33 -7.01
N GLY A 216 5.32 -1.45 -7.73
CA GLY A 216 4.45 -1.78 -8.86
C GLY A 216 2.98 -1.91 -8.48
N PHE A 217 2.11 -1.89 -9.49
CA PHE A 217 0.65 -1.96 -9.36
C PHE A 217 0.06 -1.00 -8.33
N GLY A 218 0.65 0.21 -8.26
CA GLY A 218 0.23 1.28 -7.35
C GLY A 218 0.63 1.08 -5.87
N LEU A 219 1.40 0.04 -5.54
CA LEU A 219 1.89 -0.20 -4.18
C LEU A 219 3.18 0.58 -3.94
N HIS A 220 3.15 1.47 -2.95
CA HIS A 220 4.30 2.27 -2.53
C HIS A 220 4.56 2.12 -1.03
N THR A 221 5.85 2.22 -0.67
CA THR A 221 6.28 2.41 0.72
C THR A 221 7.14 3.67 0.82
N ALA A 222 7.08 4.35 1.98
CA ALA A 222 7.89 5.53 2.21
C ALA A 222 8.51 5.53 3.61
N TYR A 223 9.72 6.07 3.69
CA TYR A 223 10.63 6.05 4.83
C TYR A 223 11.03 7.48 5.14
N PHE A 224 10.60 8.01 6.28
CA PHE A 224 10.76 9.43 6.65
C PHE A 224 11.69 9.62 7.84
N HIS A 225 12.05 10.86 8.08
CA HIS A 225 12.91 11.35 9.15
C HIS A 225 14.35 10.79 9.09
N LEU A 226 14.80 10.39 7.89
CA LEU A 226 16.11 9.80 7.69
C LEU A 226 17.24 10.82 8.00
N ASP A 227 18.34 10.32 8.57
CA ASP A 227 19.58 11.09 8.73
C ASP A 227 20.45 11.05 7.47
N GLN A 228 20.47 9.88 6.83
CA GLN A 228 21.22 9.64 5.59
C GLN A 228 20.34 8.86 4.62
N VAL A 229 20.53 9.11 3.33
CA VAL A 229 19.96 8.36 2.22
C VAL A 229 21.12 7.82 1.39
N THR A 230 21.08 6.54 1.03
CA THR A 230 22.16 5.82 0.33
C THR A 230 21.77 5.35 -1.06
N VAL A 231 20.59 5.76 -1.54
CA VAL A 231 20.04 5.42 -2.85
C VAL A 231 19.64 6.70 -3.59
N ALA A 232 19.51 6.62 -4.90
CA ALA A 232 19.05 7.70 -5.78
C ALA A 232 17.70 7.34 -6.43
N GLU A 233 17.00 8.36 -6.94
CA GLU A 233 15.80 8.14 -7.75
C GLU A 233 16.12 7.25 -8.96
N GLN A 234 15.18 6.38 -9.29
CA GLN A 234 15.24 5.35 -10.32
C GLN A 234 16.14 4.14 -9.99
N ASP A 235 16.86 4.12 -8.87
CA ASP A 235 17.57 2.91 -8.45
C ASP A 235 16.59 1.76 -8.25
N LEU A 236 16.98 0.57 -8.71
CA LEU A 236 16.33 -0.69 -8.33
C LEU A 236 16.94 -1.15 -7.03
N VAL A 237 16.08 -1.44 -6.06
CA VAL A 237 16.48 -1.95 -4.75
C VAL A 237 15.92 -3.34 -4.52
N GLU A 238 16.67 -4.17 -3.80
CA GLU A 238 16.24 -5.49 -3.37
C GLU A 238 15.69 -5.46 -1.94
N GLN A 239 14.92 -6.49 -1.58
CA GLN A 239 14.46 -6.65 -0.20
C GLN A 239 15.66 -6.75 0.75
N GLY A 240 15.62 -5.99 1.84
CA GLY A 240 16.69 -5.97 2.84
C GLY A 240 17.88 -5.09 2.46
N GLN A 241 17.91 -4.50 1.26
CA GLN A 241 18.96 -3.57 0.87
C GLN A 241 18.92 -2.31 1.73
N PRO A 242 20.06 -1.85 2.30
CA PRO A 242 20.13 -0.58 3.00
C PRO A 242 19.79 0.60 2.05
N ILE A 243 18.86 1.46 2.48
CA ILE A 243 18.43 2.65 1.72
C ILE A 243 18.69 3.95 2.47
N GLY A 244 19.10 3.86 3.73
CA GLY A 244 19.40 5.02 4.56
C GLY A 244 19.57 4.65 6.03
N ALA A 245 19.54 5.64 6.88
CA ALA A 245 19.67 5.49 8.33
C ALA A 245 18.65 6.36 9.08
N VAL A 246 18.20 5.85 10.24
CA VAL A 246 17.28 6.55 11.15
C VAL A 246 17.85 7.90 11.55
N GLY A 247 17.01 8.92 11.54
CA GLY A 247 17.32 10.27 11.95
C GLY A 247 16.23 10.92 12.77
N ALA A 248 16.22 12.24 12.73
CA ALA A 248 15.19 13.10 13.32
C ALA A 248 14.99 14.36 12.45
N THR A 249 15.15 14.23 11.13
CA THR A 249 14.95 15.35 10.20
C THR A 249 13.47 15.67 10.02
N GLY A 250 13.16 16.88 9.56
CA GLY A 250 11.78 17.34 9.45
C GLY A 250 11.10 17.57 10.80
N ARG A 251 9.79 17.32 10.88
CA ARG A 251 9.02 17.51 12.12
C ARG A 251 9.01 16.24 12.98
N ALA A 252 10.11 15.95 13.62
CA ALA A 252 10.31 14.86 14.54
C ALA A 252 10.59 15.36 15.96
N THR A 253 10.14 14.64 17.00
CA THR A 253 10.42 14.94 18.41
C THR A 253 11.66 14.22 18.95
N GLY A 254 12.20 13.31 18.19
CA GLY A 254 13.40 12.51 18.51
C GLY A 254 13.70 11.51 17.42
N PRO A 255 14.81 10.77 17.52
CA PRO A 255 15.17 9.78 16.51
C PRO A 255 14.14 8.66 16.40
N HIS A 256 13.60 8.45 15.21
CA HIS A 256 12.71 7.35 14.84
C HIS A 256 12.61 7.25 13.32
N LEU A 257 12.17 6.11 12.83
CA LEU A 257 11.70 5.96 11.47
C LEU A 257 10.18 6.05 11.45
N HIS A 258 9.62 7.00 10.69
CA HIS A 258 8.22 6.94 10.30
C HIS A 258 8.11 6.21 8.98
N PHE A 259 7.40 5.07 8.99
CA PHE A 259 7.22 4.18 7.84
C PHE A 259 5.75 4.16 7.41
N THR A 260 5.47 4.47 6.15
CA THR A 260 4.11 4.49 5.61
C THR A 260 4.00 3.66 4.35
N ALA A 261 2.77 3.22 4.04
CA ALA A 261 2.46 2.46 2.85
C ALA A 261 1.12 2.90 2.24
N GLY A 262 1.00 2.75 0.92
CA GLY A 262 -0.22 3.05 0.18
C GLY A 262 -0.39 2.20 -1.05
N VAL A 263 -1.64 2.05 -1.48
CA VAL A 263 -2.01 1.46 -2.77
C VAL A 263 -2.87 2.49 -3.50
N GLY A 264 -2.30 3.12 -4.53
CA GLY A 264 -2.87 4.30 -5.14
C GLY A 264 -3.13 5.38 -4.08
N ALA A 265 -4.33 5.95 -4.06
CA ALA A 265 -4.71 6.96 -3.08
C ALA A 265 -5.02 6.41 -1.67
N ALA A 266 -5.11 5.09 -1.49
CA ALA A 266 -5.46 4.49 -0.20
C ALA A 266 -4.23 4.38 0.70
N ARG A 267 -4.28 5.02 1.87
CA ARG A 267 -3.27 4.90 2.93
C ARG A 267 -3.57 3.65 3.76
N ILE A 268 -2.64 2.72 3.77
CA ILE A 268 -2.80 1.43 4.43
C ILE A 268 -1.89 1.30 5.64
N ASP A 269 -2.28 0.44 6.57
CA ASP A 269 -1.44 0.02 7.69
C ASP A 269 -0.24 -0.76 7.15
N PRO A 270 1.00 -0.26 7.30
CA PRO A 270 2.16 -0.97 6.80
C PRO A 270 2.28 -2.39 7.35
N ALA A 271 1.78 -2.64 8.58
CA ALA A 271 1.73 -3.99 9.14
C ALA A 271 0.80 -4.94 8.35
N ALA A 272 -0.14 -4.42 7.55
CA ALA A 272 -0.97 -5.24 6.67
C ALA A 272 -0.16 -5.83 5.51
N LEU A 273 0.87 -5.12 5.01
CA LEU A 273 1.76 -5.65 3.97
C LEU A 273 2.50 -6.92 4.42
N PHE A 274 2.94 -6.96 5.68
CA PHE A 274 3.67 -8.11 6.21
C PHE A 274 2.80 -9.38 6.31
N ARG A 275 1.47 -9.22 6.17
CA ARG A 275 0.49 -10.31 6.17
C ARG A 275 -0.01 -10.70 4.79
N LEU A 276 0.34 -9.95 3.74
CA LEU A 276 0.02 -10.36 2.37
C LEU A 276 0.59 -11.75 2.10
N ALA A 277 -0.22 -12.62 1.48
CA ALA A 277 0.22 -13.96 1.12
C ALA A 277 1.43 -13.90 0.17
N PRO A 278 2.39 -14.81 0.31
CA PRO A 278 3.45 -14.96 -0.70
C PRO A 278 2.82 -15.34 -2.04
N GLN A 279 3.52 -15.04 -3.13
CA GLN A 279 3.00 -15.11 -4.50
C GLN A 279 3.88 -15.96 -5.41
N ASP A 280 4.57 -16.87 -4.83
CA ASP A 280 5.51 -17.75 -5.55
C ASP A 280 4.81 -18.98 -6.12
#